data_0e22821844b9966ef321e11af9effa5f
#
_entry.id   0e22821844b9966ef321e11af9effa5f
#
_cell.length_a   1.000
_cell.length_b   1.000
_cell.length_c   1.000
_cell.angle_alpha   90.00
_cell.angle_beta   90.00
_cell.angle_gamma   90.00
#
_symmetry.space_group_name_H-M   'P 1'
#
loop_
_entity.id
_entity.type
_entity.pdbx_description
1 polymer ?
#
loop_
_entity_poly.entity_id
_entity_poly.type
_entity_poly.pdbx_seq_one_letter_code
_entity_poly.pdbx_strand_id
1 'polypeptide(L)' 'MQKALIIQSNGSGKDKLDALLEDGWKVVSITPNNGNSYNDFLIILEKT' A
#
# COMPACT_ATOMS: atom_id res chain seq x y z
N MET A 1 13.53 -7.56 -3.01
CA MET A 1 13.39 -6.12 -2.75
C MET A 1 11.98 -5.84 -2.24
N GLN A 2 11.87 -5.12 -1.15
CA GLN A 2 10.57 -4.79 -0.57
C GLN A 2 10.38 -3.28 -0.48
N LYS A 3 9.14 -2.87 -0.51
CA LYS A 3 8.76 -1.47 -0.46
C LYS A 3 7.51 -1.31 0.39
N ALA A 4 7.46 -0.26 1.18
CA ALA A 4 6.28 0.06 1.98
C ALA A 4 5.52 1.22 1.35
N LEU A 5 4.21 1.13 1.37
CA LEU A 5 3.33 2.17 0.83
C LEU A 5 2.17 2.38 1.78
N ILE A 6 1.81 3.64 2.01
CA ILE A 6 0.65 3.97 2.83
C ILE A 6 -0.44 4.51 1.93
N ILE A 7 -1.63 3.91 2.04
CA ILE A 7 -2.80 4.32 1.28
C ILE A 7 -3.88 4.74 2.27
N GLN A 8 -4.58 5.82 1.94
CA GLN A 8 -5.68 6.29 2.75
C GLN A 8 -7.01 5.81 2.19
N SER A 9 -8.01 5.68 3.05
CA SER A 9 -9.31 5.16 2.65
C SER A 9 -10.03 6.06 1.65
N ASN A 10 -9.63 7.32 1.56
CA ASN A 10 -10.22 8.23 0.58
C ASN A 10 -9.66 8.02 -0.84
N GLY A 11 -8.82 7.03 -1.05
CA GLY A 11 -8.21 6.74 -2.34
C GLY A 11 -6.84 7.38 -2.55
N SER A 12 -6.39 8.16 -1.60
CA SER A 12 -5.08 8.81 -1.71
C SER A 12 -3.97 7.75 -1.70
N GLY A 13 -3.12 7.75 -2.69
CA GLY A 13 -2.04 6.78 -2.82
C GLY A 13 -2.39 5.58 -3.69
N LYS A 14 -3.65 5.43 -4.09
CA LYS A 14 -4.05 4.29 -4.91
C LYS A 14 -3.36 4.31 -6.27
N ASP A 15 -3.17 5.49 -6.84
CA ASP A 15 -2.50 5.61 -8.13
C ASP A 15 -1.06 5.09 -8.05
N LYS A 16 -0.38 5.35 -6.93
CA LYS A 16 0.97 4.83 -6.73
C LYS A 16 0.96 3.31 -6.62
N LEU A 17 -0.03 2.76 -5.93
CA LEU A 17 -0.14 1.32 -5.81
C LEU A 17 -0.36 0.69 -7.18
N ASP A 18 -1.26 1.24 -7.98
CA ASP A 18 -1.53 0.73 -9.31
C ASP A 18 -0.27 0.77 -10.18
N ALA A 19 0.49 1.85 -10.10
CA ALA A 19 1.73 1.97 -10.87
C ALA A 19 2.75 0.91 -10.45
N LEU A 20 2.86 0.64 -9.15
CA LEU A 20 3.78 -0.38 -8.67
C LEU A 20 3.35 -1.77 -9.12
N LEU A 21 2.06 -2.06 -9.07
CA LEU A 21 1.56 -3.36 -9.53
C LEU A 21 1.82 -3.56 -11.01
N GLU A 22 1.67 -2.52 -11.82
CA GLU A 22 2.00 -2.58 -13.23
C GLU A 22 3.50 -2.81 -13.47
N ASP A 23 4.32 -2.32 -12.55
CA ASP A 23 5.78 -2.47 -12.65
C ASP A 23 6.26 -3.83 -12.16
N GLY A 24 5.36 -4.71 -11.74
CA GLY A 24 5.71 -6.06 -11.35
C GLY A 24 5.80 -6.29 -9.85
N TRP A 25 5.43 -5.31 -9.05
CA TRP A 25 5.41 -5.48 -7.59
C TRP A 25 4.20 -6.31 -7.18
N LYS A 26 4.36 -7.07 -6.12
CA LYS A 26 3.27 -7.88 -5.55
C LYS A 26 3.01 -7.46 -4.12
N VAL A 27 1.74 -7.40 -3.75
CA VAL A 27 1.37 -7.12 -2.36
C VAL A 27 1.60 -8.38 -1.54
N VAL A 28 2.42 -8.27 -0.49
CA VAL A 28 2.67 -9.40 0.40
C VAL A 28 2.01 -9.21 1.76
N SER A 29 1.64 -7.98 2.12
CA SER A 29 0.98 -7.75 3.40
C SER A 29 0.20 -6.44 3.34
N ILE A 30 -0.98 -6.43 3.96
CA ILE A 30 -1.77 -5.22 4.16
C ILE A 30 -2.14 -5.17 5.63
N THR A 31 -1.78 -4.07 6.29
CA THR A 31 -2.08 -3.88 7.70
C THR A 31 -2.92 -2.62 7.84
N PRO A 32 -4.18 -2.74 8.28
CA PRO A 32 -4.99 -1.55 8.53
C PRO A 32 -4.51 -0.84 9.79
N ASN A 33 -4.54 0.48 9.75
CA ASN A 33 -4.24 1.28 10.93
C ASN A 33 -5.52 1.56 11.68
N ASN A 34 -5.68 0.96 12.85
CA ASN A 34 -6.85 1.13 13.69
C ASN A 34 -6.69 2.26 14.71
N GLY A 35 -5.74 3.14 14.48
CA GLY A 35 -5.55 4.28 15.35
C GLY A 35 -6.68 5.29 15.22
N ASN A 36 -6.65 6.29 16.08
CA ASN A 36 -7.70 7.31 16.19
C ASN A 36 -8.00 7.96 14.84
N SER A 37 -9.16 7.80 14.33
CA SER A 37 -9.70 8.53 13.20
C SER A 37 -8.92 8.42 11.88
N TYR A 38 -7.92 7.57 11.76
CA TYR A 38 -7.19 7.38 10.52
C TYR A 38 -7.59 6.07 9.86
N ASN A 39 -7.92 6.17 8.59
CA ASN A 39 -8.24 4.99 7.78
C ASN A 39 -7.11 4.75 6.81
N ASP A 40 -5.91 4.53 7.35
CA ASP A 40 -4.75 4.27 6.54
C ASP A 40 -4.47 2.78 6.48
N PHE A 41 -3.85 2.36 5.39
CA PHE A 41 -3.43 0.98 5.22
C PHE A 41 -1.95 0.96 4.90
N LEU A 42 -1.19 0.21 5.67
CA LEU A 42 0.22 -0.03 5.35
C LEU A 42 0.30 -1.24 4.44
N ILE A 43 0.85 -1.05 3.25
CA ILE A 43 0.97 -2.11 2.26
C ILE A 43 2.45 -2.39 2.05
N ILE A 44 2.82 -3.65 2.18
CA ILE A 44 4.17 -4.10 1.89
C ILE A 44 4.15 -4.81 0.55
N LEU A 45 5.03 -4.38 -0.34
CA LEU A 45 5.13 -4.95 -1.67
C LEU A 45 6.51 -5.56 -1.85
N GLU A 46 6.58 -6.54 -2.72
CA GLU A 46 7.83 -7.20 -3.04
C GLU A 46 8.00 -7.34 -4.54
N LYS A 47 9.21 -7.19 -5.00
CA LYS A 47 9.58 -7.39 -6.39
C LYS A 47 10.82 -8.25 -6.47
N THR A 48 10.77 -9.26 -7.30
CA THR A 48 11.92 -10.14 -7.55
C THR A 48 12.85 -9.59 -8.62
#